data_4980b393577af6925113422dfb815245
#
_entry.id   4980b393577af6925113422dfb815245
#
_cell.length_a   1.000
_cell.length_b   1.000
_cell.length_c   1.000
_cell.angle_alpha   90.00
_cell.angle_beta   90.00
_cell.angle_gamma   90.00
#
_symmetry.space_group_name_H-M   'P 1'
#
loop_
_entity.id
_entity.type
_entity.pdbx_description
1 polymer ?
#
loop_
_entity_poly.entity_id
_entity_poly.type
_entity_poly.pdbx_seq_one_letter_code
_entity_poly.pdbx_strand_id
1 'polypeptide(L)'
;MIQAETAAAAWDGRVLRLLAERENRVFQIALPDGRFAALRLHRPSYRDAGVIRSELWWCAALAEAGLPVPVPLPTKNGDLLHSIGPDHHASALSWIEGIPVGKGGTALAGDAEAQVRLFAAIGRLLARLHNETDRLTPPPTFTLPRWDAAGFIGRAPRWGRFWDHPQLSPAEAARFHDARAFLRDRLSHAESQADIGPIHADVLRENVFVNGGSLSLIDFDDSGIGFRGYDLGTALSQNLYEPAYPALRQALLDGYAETRPSDPELVDALLLARCLASVGWMITRLAPDDPAHSRFIDRAMLCIAQVLG
;
A
#
# COMPACT_ATOMS: atom_id res chain seq x y z
N MET A 1 -15.37 16.78 12.39
CA MET A 1 -14.96 18.18 12.10
C MET A 1 -14.21 18.80 13.28
N ILE A 2 -14.80 18.98 14.48
CA ILE A 2 -14.15 19.65 15.63
C ILE A 2 -12.76 19.08 15.94
N GLN A 3 -12.62 17.75 15.99
CA GLN A 3 -11.32 17.12 16.25
C GLN A 3 -10.28 17.37 15.14
N ALA A 4 -10.71 17.47 13.87
CA ALA A 4 -9.83 17.79 12.76
C ALA A 4 -9.36 19.26 12.83
N GLU A 5 -10.24 20.19 13.21
CA GLU A 5 -9.88 21.62 13.41
C GLU A 5 -8.87 21.75 14.56
N THR A 6 -9.11 21.07 15.67
CA THR A 6 -8.17 21.06 16.80
C THR A 6 -6.80 20.52 16.39
N ALA A 7 -6.77 19.43 15.60
CA ALA A 7 -5.51 18.86 15.11
C ALA A 7 -4.82 19.80 14.11
N ALA A 8 -5.56 20.37 13.15
CA ALA A 8 -5.02 21.27 12.12
C ALA A 8 -4.35 22.51 12.71
N ALA A 9 -4.79 22.98 13.88
CA ALA A 9 -4.19 24.12 14.59
C ALA A 9 -2.72 23.90 14.97
N ALA A 10 -2.22 22.65 15.02
CA ALA A 10 -0.81 22.37 15.23
C ALA A 10 0.08 22.82 14.05
N TRP A 11 -0.50 22.97 12.86
CA TRP A 11 0.12 23.50 11.63
C TRP A 11 -0.41 24.88 11.26
N ASP A 12 -1.13 25.58 12.16
CA ASP A 12 -1.91 26.80 11.88
C ASP A 12 -2.84 26.63 10.66
N GLY A 13 -3.22 25.39 10.38
CA GLY A 13 -4.02 25.01 9.23
C GLY A 13 -5.53 25.16 9.48
N ARG A 14 -6.30 25.36 8.41
CA ARG A 14 -7.76 25.38 8.40
C ARG A 14 -8.28 24.19 7.61
N VAL A 15 -9.18 23.40 8.20
CA VAL A 15 -9.80 22.25 7.53
C VAL A 15 -10.72 22.75 6.40
N LEU A 16 -10.58 22.14 5.23
CA LEU A 16 -11.42 22.44 4.06
C LEU A 16 -12.50 21.38 3.85
N ARG A 17 -12.09 20.11 3.80
CA ARG A 17 -13.01 18.99 3.57
C ARG A 17 -12.42 17.67 4.02
N LEU A 18 -13.28 16.71 4.29
CA LEU A 18 -12.91 15.29 4.44
C LEU A 18 -12.63 14.70 3.05
N LEU A 19 -11.52 13.98 2.91
CA LEU A 19 -11.12 13.29 1.68
C LEU A 19 -11.41 11.80 1.75
N ALA A 20 -11.09 11.18 2.89
CA ALA A 20 -11.26 9.74 3.11
C ALA A 20 -11.52 9.46 4.59
N GLU A 21 -12.32 8.42 4.83
CA GLU A 21 -12.56 7.87 6.15
C GLU A 21 -12.52 6.33 6.02
N ARG A 22 -11.38 5.73 6.37
CA ARG A 22 -11.12 4.29 6.36
C ARG A 22 -10.39 3.92 7.65
N GLU A 23 -9.15 3.45 7.54
CA GLU A 23 -8.28 3.22 8.73
C GLU A 23 -7.96 4.56 9.42
N ASN A 24 -7.67 5.57 8.63
CA ASN A 24 -7.46 6.94 9.08
C ASN A 24 -8.55 7.85 8.52
N ARG A 25 -8.74 9.01 9.17
CA ARG A 25 -9.50 10.11 8.57
C ARG A 25 -8.53 11.11 7.96
N VAL A 26 -8.68 11.35 6.68
CA VAL A 26 -7.81 12.25 5.92
C VAL A 26 -8.60 13.48 5.50
N PHE A 27 -8.06 14.66 5.81
CA PHE A 27 -8.67 15.95 5.50
C PHE A 27 -7.74 16.77 4.62
N GLN A 28 -8.31 17.54 3.69
CA GLN A 28 -7.59 18.62 3.06
C GLN A 28 -7.59 19.83 4.00
N ILE A 29 -6.43 20.40 4.24
CA ILE A 29 -6.26 21.63 5.01
C ILE A 29 -5.57 22.70 4.16
N ALA A 30 -5.89 23.97 4.44
CA ALA A 30 -5.15 25.11 3.91
C ALA A 30 -4.15 25.59 4.98
N LEU A 31 -2.90 25.78 4.60
CA LEU A 31 -1.83 26.31 5.43
C LEU A 31 -1.79 27.86 5.35
N PRO A 32 -1.14 28.57 6.30
CA PRO A 32 -1.06 30.03 6.30
C PRO A 32 -0.44 30.64 5.05
N ASP A 33 0.47 29.93 4.40
CA ASP A 33 1.16 30.34 3.17
C ASP A 33 0.34 30.10 1.89
N GLY A 34 -0.90 29.63 2.02
CA GLY A 34 -1.82 29.33 0.92
C GLY A 34 -1.64 27.95 0.30
N ARG A 35 -0.64 27.16 0.68
CA ARG A 35 -0.49 25.76 0.23
C ARG A 35 -1.57 24.89 0.86
N PHE A 36 -1.85 23.76 0.18
CA PHE A 36 -2.68 22.71 0.75
C PHE A 36 -1.80 21.61 1.37
N ALA A 37 -2.41 20.88 2.32
CA ALA A 37 -1.82 19.69 2.91
C ALA A 37 -2.89 18.63 3.18
N ALA A 38 -2.47 17.37 3.29
CA ALA A 38 -3.29 16.25 3.75
C ALA A 38 -3.06 16.06 5.25
N LEU A 39 -4.04 16.41 6.07
CA LEU A 39 -4.05 16.14 7.51
C LEU A 39 -4.61 14.73 7.73
N ARG A 40 -3.82 13.86 8.31
CA ARG A 40 -4.21 12.51 8.68
C ARG A 40 -4.45 12.44 10.20
N LEU A 41 -5.68 12.08 10.59
CA LEU A 41 -5.98 11.67 11.96
C LEU A 41 -5.85 10.16 12.03
N HIS A 42 -4.83 9.68 12.71
CA HIS A 42 -4.56 8.25 12.84
C HIS A 42 -5.61 7.58 13.71
N ARG A 43 -6.06 6.39 13.32
CA ARG A 43 -7.01 5.60 14.10
C ARG A 43 -6.39 5.26 15.46
N PRO A 44 -7.08 5.58 16.58
CA PRO A 44 -6.56 5.28 17.91
C PRO A 44 -6.23 3.80 18.10
N SER A 45 -5.10 3.50 18.72
CA SER A 45 -4.63 2.13 19.02
C SER A 45 -4.43 1.21 17.80
N TYR A 46 -4.45 1.74 16.57
CA TYR A 46 -4.21 0.95 15.35
C TYR A 46 -2.72 0.83 15.03
N ARG A 47 -1.98 1.92 15.19
CA ARG A 47 -0.51 1.97 15.01
C ARG A 47 0.14 2.65 16.20
N ASP A 48 1.25 2.10 16.65
CA ASP A 48 2.07 2.74 17.67
C ASP A 48 2.71 4.02 17.13
N ALA A 49 2.89 5.02 17.99
CA ALA A 49 3.52 6.28 17.61
C ALA A 49 4.93 6.09 17.01
N GLY A 50 5.68 5.06 17.44
CA GLY A 50 6.98 4.71 16.89
C GLY A 50 6.90 4.27 15.42
N VAL A 51 5.89 3.47 15.07
CA VAL A 51 5.63 3.05 13.68
C VAL A 51 5.26 4.24 12.82
N ILE A 52 4.35 5.11 13.30
CA ILE A 52 3.94 6.32 12.55
C ILE A 52 5.15 7.25 12.34
N ARG A 53 5.99 7.46 13.35
CA ARG A 53 7.22 8.27 13.20
C ARG A 53 8.19 7.65 12.19
N SER A 54 8.29 6.33 12.14
CA SER A 54 9.13 5.62 11.18
C SER A 54 8.63 5.76 9.75
N GLU A 55 7.33 5.67 9.52
CA GLU A 55 6.68 5.97 8.23
C GLU A 55 6.98 7.41 7.80
N LEU A 56 6.72 8.39 8.67
CA LEU A 56 6.97 9.80 8.38
C LEU A 56 8.44 10.09 8.10
N TRP A 57 9.36 9.51 8.89
CA TRP A 57 10.79 9.62 8.62
C TRP A 57 11.15 9.04 7.25
N TRP A 58 10.62 7.87 6.90
CA TRP A 58 10.90 7.23 5.62
C TRP A 58 10.37 8.07 4.43
N CYS A 59 9.13 8.59 4.52
CA CYS A 59 8.58 9.52 3.53
C CYS A 59 9.47 10.77 3.37
N ALA A 60 9.92 11.37 4.48
CA ALA A 60 10.79 12.55 4.43
C ALA A 60 12.12 12.24 3.74
N ALA A 61 12.77 11.14 4.10
CA ALA A 61 14.06 10.74 3.52
C ALA A 61 13.94 10.40 2.02
N LEU A 62 12.84 9.75 1.61
CA LEU A 62 12.56 9.48 0.20
C LEU A 62 12.32 10.76 -0.60
N ALA A 63 11.56 11.70 -0.04
CA ALA A 63 11.32 12.99 -0.68
C ALA A 63 12.63 13.80 -0.82
N GLU A 64 13.50 13.77 0.21
CA GLU A 64 14.81 14.39 0.18
C GLU A 64 15.73 13.74 -0.88
N ALA A 65 15.61 12.42 -1.09
CA ALA A 65 16.26 11.70 -2.19
C ALA A 65 15.63 12.00 -3.57
N GLY A 66 14.62 12.89 -3.62
CA GLY A 66 13.95 13.34 -4.84
C GLY A 66 12.89 12.38 -5.37
N LEU A 67 12.39 11.43 -4.56
CA LEU A 67 11.23 10.65 -4.98
C LEU A 67 9.95 11.49 -4.94
N PRO A 68 9.03 11.24 -5.87
CA PRO A 68 7.73 11.94 -5.91
C PRO A 68 6.75 11.33 -4.89
N VAL A 69 6.99 11.61 -3.62
CA VAL A 69 6.18 11.15 -2.48
C VAL A 69 5.79 12.35 -1.60
N PRO A 70 4.74 12.26 -0.77
CA PRO A 70 4.37 13.33 0.12
C PRO A 70 5.45 13.64 1.16
N VAL A 71 5.74 14.92 1.36
CA VAL A 71 6.68 15.41 2.38
C VAL A 71 5.93 15.59 3.70
N PRO A 72 6.34 14.94 4.79
CA PRO A 72 5.80 15.22 6.11
C PRO A 72 6.09 16.67 6.53
N LEU A 73 5.08 17.35 7.01
CA LEU A 73 5.15 18.74 7.41
C LEU A 73 5.30 18.84 8.93
N PRO A 74 6.31 19.57 9.43
CA PRO A 74 6.45 19.77 10.86
C PRO A 74 5.33 20.66 11.39
N THR A 75 4.88 20.38 12.61
CA THR A 75 4.05 21.31 13.38
C THR A 75 4.83 22.60 13.67
N LYS A 76 4.16 23.63 14.15
CA LYS A 76 4.81 24.85 14.63
C LYS A 76 5.86 24.64 15.73
N ASN A 77 5.85 23.49 16.39
CA ASN A 77 6.87 23.11 17.39
C ASN A 77 8.00 22.26 16.81
N GLY A 78 7.97 21.95 15.51
CA GLY A 78 9.00 21.15 14.82
C GLY A 78 8.73 19.65 14.78
N ASP A 79 7.69 19.13 15.46
CA ASP A 79 7.37 17.70 15.48
C ASP A 79 6.61 17.28 14.21
N LEU A 80 6.89 16.10 13.67
CA LEU A 80 6.14 15.53 12.55
C LEU A 80 4.83 14.82 12.98
N LEU A 81 4.73 14.46 14.25
CA LEU A 81 3.58 13.75 14.81
C LEU A 81 3.01 14.53 16.00
N HIS A 82 1.77 14.96 15.89
CA HIS A 82 1.05 15.69 16.94
C HIS A 82 0.14 14.75 17.72
N SER A 83 0.22 14.78 19.06
CA SER A 83 -0.71 14.03 19.93
C SER A 83 -1.98 14.84 20.14
N ILE A 84 -3.12 14.22 19.86
CA ILE A 84 -4.47 14.80 20.06
C ILE A 84 -5.28 14.07 21.15
N GLY A 85 -4.63 13.20 21.89
CA GLY A 85 -5.19 12.42 22.99
C GLY A 85 -4.35 11.19 23.29
N PRO A 86 -4.69 10.40 24.31
CA PRO A 86 -4.07 9.12 24.58
C PRO A 86 -4.16 8.23 23.33
N ASP A 87 -3.02 7.67 22.87
CA ASP A 87 -2.92 6.80 21.69
C ASP A 87 -3.59 7.32 20.41
N HIS A 88 -3.82 8.65 20.34
CA HIS A 88 -4.43 9.29 19.21
C HIS A 88 -3.53 10.40 18.66
N HIS A 89 -3.18 10.30 17.40
CA HIS A 89 -2.17 11.13 16.76
C HIS A 89 -2.69 11.75 15.47
N ALA A 90 -2.05 12.87 15.08
CA ALA A 90 -2.25 13.52 13.79
C ALA A 90 -0.89 13.78 13.13
N SER A 91 -0.85 13.72 11.81
CA SER A 91 0.27 14.14 10.97
C SER A 91 -0.24 14.91 9.77
N ALA A 92 0.59 15.81 9.23
CA ALA A 92 0.29 16.50 7.98
C ALA A 92 1.35 16.18 6.94
N LEU A 93 0.91 15.99 5.71
CA LEU A 93 1.74 15.68 4.55
C LEU A 93 1.50 16.73 3.46
N SER A 94 2.53 17.04 2.69
CA SER A 94 2.38 17.96 1.55
C SER A 94 1.31 17.43 0.59
N TRP A 95 0.60 18.37 -0.03
CA TRP A 95 -0.39 18.04 -1.06
C TRP A 95 0.32 17.54 -2.32
N ILE A 96 -0.13 16.40 -2.84
CA ILE A 96 0.30 15.88 -4.13
C ILE A 96 -0.74 16.26 -5.18
N GLU A 97 -0.31 17.01 -6.17
CA GLU A 97 -1.15 17.37 -7.31
C GLU A 97 -1.28 16.21 -8.30
N GLY A 98 -2.44 16.09 -8.92
CA GLY A 98 -2.72 15.05 -9.90
C GLY A 98 -3.99 14.28 -9.59
N ILE A 99 -4.19 13.21 -10.33
CA ILE A 99 -5.32 12.29 -10.17
C ILE A 99 -4.80 10.87 -10.01
N PRO A 100 -5.50 10.01 -9.26
CA PRO A 100 -5.14 8.59 -9.21
C PRO A 100 -5.21 7.96 -10.60
N VAL A 101 -4.31 7.01 -10.88
CA VAL A 101 -4.27 6.30 -12.18
C VAL A 101 -5.52 5.44 -12.43
N GLY A 102 -6.31 5.22 -11.39
CA GLY A 102 -7.58 4.51 -11.49
C GLY A 102 -8.19 4.19 -10.15
N LYS A 103 -9.22 3.38 -10.18
CA LYS A 103 -9.92 2.86 -9.00
C LYS A 103 -10.12 1.36 -9.15
N GLY A 104 -9.94 0.62 -8.06
CA GLY A 104 -10.24 -0.81 -8.03
C GLY A 104 -11.70 -1.10 -8.42
N GLY A 105 -11.90 -2.14 -9.23
CA GLY A 105 -13.22 -2.53 -9.73
C GLY A 105 -13.75 -1.70 -10.91
N THR A 106 -12.96 -0.77 -11.44
CA THR A 106 -13.27 -0.06 -12.70
C THR A 106 -12.23 -0.40 -13.76
N ALA A 107 -12.59 -0.30 -15.05
CA ALA A 107 -11.62 -0.49 -16.13
C ALA A 107 -10.48 0.54 -16.05
N LEU A 108 -9.27 0.12 -16.38
CA LEU A 108 -8.11 1.00 -16.46
C LEU A 108 -8.28 1.95 -17.65
N ALA A 109 -8.00 3.23 -17.44
CA ALA A 109 -8.13 4.24 -18.49
C ALA A 109 -7.04 4.10 -19.57
N GLY A 110 -7.32 4.63 -20.77
CA GLY A 110 -6.42 4.61 -21.90
C GLY A 110 -6.47 3.33 -22.73
N ASP A 111 -5.82 3.36 -23.88
CA ASP A 111 -5.62 2.17 -24.72
C ASP A 111 -4.54 1.23 -24.15
N ALA A 112 -4.43 0.04 -24.71
CA ALA A 112 -3.50 -0.98 -24.24
C ALA A 112 -2.04 -0.48 -24.22
N GLU A 113 -1.64 0.33 -25.21
CA GLU A 113 -0.28 0.86 -25.30
C GLU A 113 0.00 1.90 -24.19
N ALA A 114 -0.95 2.79 -23.91
CA ALA A 114 -0.86 3.74 -22.80
C ALA A 114 -0.82 3.03 -21.44
N GLN A 115 -1.62 1.98 -21.27
CA GLN A 115 -1.63 1.15 -20.06
C GLN A 115 -0.28 0.43 -19.87
N VAL A 116 0.31 -0.12 -20.91
CA VAL A 116 1.64 -0.77 -20.88
C VAL A 116 2.72 0.25 -20.51
N ARG A 117 2.71 1.45 -21.12
CA ARG A 117 3.65 2.52 -20.74
C ARG A 117 3.50 2.94 -19.27
N LEU A 118 2.28 3.02 -18.77
CA LEU A 118 1.99 3.33 -17.37
C LEU A 118 2.60 2.28 -16.42
N PHE A 119 2.40 0.99 -16.72
CA PHE A 119 2.90 -0.09 -15.86
C PHE A 119 4.44 -0.19 -15.90
N ALA A 120 5.08 0.05 -17.04
CA ALA A 120 6.53 0.20 -17.10
C ALA A 120 7.03 1.37 -16.24
N ALA A 121 6.32 2.52 -16.25
CA ALA A 121 6.65 3.67 -15.43
C ALA A 121 6.45 3.39 -13.92
N ILE A 122 5.41 2.64 -13.54
CA ILE A 122 5.20 2.18 -12.15
C ILE A 122 6.34 1.25 -11.72
N GLY A 123 6.76 0.32 -12.57
CA GLY A 123 7.91 -0.55 -12.32
C GLY A 123 9.19 0.25 -12.02
N ARG A 124 9.53 1.23 -12.86
CA ARG A 124 10.66 2.13 -12.64
C ARG A 124 10.55 2.94 -11.34
N LEU A 125 9.35 3.44 -11.02
CA LEU A 125 9.10 4.17 -9.78
C LEU A 125 9.37 3.28 -8.54
N LEU A 126 8.89 2.04 -8.55
CA LEU A 126 9.09 1.09 -7.46
C LEU A 126 10.57 0.65 -7.34
N ALA A 127 11.25 0.40 -8.46
CA ALA A 127 12.68 0.13 -8.44
C ALA A 127 13.47 1.29 -7.82
N ARG A 128 13.13 2.54 -8.20
CA ARG A 128 13.74 3.73 -7.62
C ARG A 128 13.43 3.87 -6.14
N LEU A 129 12.17 3.63 -5.70
CA LEU A 129 11.77 3.61 -4.29
C LEU A 129 12.67 2.67 -3.48
N HIS A 130 12.83 1.44 -3.95
CA HIS A 130 13.61 0.43 -3.26
C HIS A 130 15.11 0.73 -3.27
N ASN A 131 15.65 1.21 -4.40
CA ASN A 131 17.05 1.56 -4.53
C ASN A 131 17.43 2.76 -3.64
N GLU A 132 16.61 3.80 -3.59
CA GLU A 132 16.86 4.94 -2.70
C GLU A 132 16.69 4.53 -1.23
N THR A 133 15.72 3.69 -0.91
CA THR A 133 15.55 3.16 0.46
C THR A 133 16.81 2.43 0.95
N ASP A 134 17.48 1.66 0.08
CA ASP A 134 18.71 0.93 0.45
C ASP A 134 19.92 1.84 0.74
N ARG A 135 19.87 3.09 0.27
CA ARG A 135 20.90 4.10 0.53
C ARG A 135 20.68 4.86 1.83
N LEU A 136 19.50 4.74 2.41
CA LEU A 136 19.15 5.44 3.65
C LEU A 136 19.80 4.76 4.86
N THR A 137 20.14 5.57 5.85
CA THR A 137 20.56 5.09 7.17
C THR A 137 19.44 5.38 8.16
N PRO A 138 18.59 4.39 8.48
CA PRO A 138 17.47 4.61 9.39
C PRO A 138 17.97 4.92 10.81
N PRO A 139 17.24 5.77 11.56
CA PRO A 139 17.56 6.01 12.96
C PRO A 139 17.39 4.74 13.80
N PRO A 140 18.06 4.62 14.96
CA PRO A 140 17.94 3.43 15.83
C PRO A 140 16.50 3.12 16.29
N THR A 141 15.64 4.13 16.29
CA THR A 141 14.21 3.99 16.66
C THR A 141 13.32 3.57 15.49
N PHE A 142 13.89 3.39 14.28
CA PHE A 142 13.11 3.00 13.11
C PHE A 142 12.54 1.61 13.29
N THR A 143 11.23 1.53 13.21
CA THR A 143 10.47 0.29 13.35
C THR A 143 9.27 0.30 12.43
N LEU A 144 9.13 -0.74 11.61
CA LEU A 144 7.98 -0.97 10.76
C LEU A 144 7.45 -2.39 11.00
N PRO A 145 6.17 -2.63 10.79
CA PRO A 145 5.61 -3.97 10.88
C PRO A 145 6.18 -4.90 9.79
N ARG A 146 6.13 -6.20 10.03
CA ARG A 146 6.67 -7.18 9.07
C ARG A 146 5.61 -7.71 8.12
N TRP A 147 5.96 -7.73 6.84
CA TRP A 147 5.24 -8.37 5.74
C TRP A 147 6.05 -9.59 5.25
N ASP A 148 6.27 -10.53 6.17
CA ASP A 148 6.95 -11.81 5.94
C ASP A 148 5.93 -12.96 5.81
N ALA A 149 6.42 -14.20 5.67
CA ALA A 149 5.54 -15.36 5.57
C ALA A 149 4.58 -15.47 6.76
N ALA A 150 5.03 -15.17 7.98
CA ALA A 150 4.16 -15.18 9.16
C ALA A 150 3.08 -14.09 9.09
N GLY A 151 3.43 -12.92 8.56
CA GLY A 151 2.52 -11.80 8.35
C GLY A 151 1.44 -12.08 7.31
N PHE A 152 1.72 -12.89 6.29
CA PHE A 152 0.74 -13.26 5.25
C PHE A 152 -0.10 -14.48 5.62
N ILE A 153 0.53 -15.57 6.08
CA ILE A 153 -0.07 -16.91 6.15
C ILE A 153 0.15 -17.62 7.48
N GLY A 154 0.73 -16.94 8.47
CA GLY A 154 0.95 -17.44 9.81
C GLY A 154 -0.34 -17.81 10.56
N ARG A 155 -0.24 -18.10 11.85
CA ARG A 155 -1.42 -18.41 12.68
C ARG A 155 -2.30 -17.18 12.93
N ALA A 156 -1.71 -15.99 12.95
CA ALA A 156 -2.36 -14.70 13.12
C ALA A 156 -1.81 -13.71 12.06
N PRO A 157 -2.22 -13.83 10.80
CA PRO A 157 -1.74 -12.95 9.74
C PRO A 157 -2.24 -11.51 9.96
N ARG A 158 -1.49 -10.54 9.43
CA ARG A 158 -1.71 -9.11 9.69
C ARG A 158 -3.13 -8.63 9.39
N TRP A 159 -3.71 -9.11 8.32
CA TRP A 159 -5.05 -8.71 7.88
C TRP A 159 -6.12 -9.76 8.14
N GLY A 160 -5.82 -10.75 8.99
CA GLY A 160 -6.79 -11.77 9.36
C GLY A 160 -6.67 -13.05 8.55
N ARG A 161 -7.34 -14.06 9.01
CA ARG A 161 -7.29 -15.43 8.49
C ARG A 161 -8.23 -15.55 7.31
N PHE A 162 -7.78 -15.22 6.11
CA PHE A 162 -8.59 -15.23 4.88
C PHE A 162 -9.28 -16.59 4.63
N TRP A 163 -8.68 -17.69 5.04
CA TRP A 163 -9.23 -19.05 4.91
C TRP A 163 -10.40 -19.34 5.86
N ASP A 164 -10.66 -18.48 6.84
CA ASP A 164 -11.80 -18.54 7.77
C ASP A 164 -12.90 -17.55 7.38
N HIS A 165 -12.87 -16.99 6.16
CA HIS A 165 -13.87 -16.02 5.73
C HIS A 165 -15.26 -16.69 5.69
N PRO A 166 -16.29 -16.13 6.36
CA PRO A 166 -17.58 -16.80 6.60
C PRO A 166 -18.41 -17.03 5.34
N GLN A 167 -18.12 -16.36 4.23
CA GLN A 167 -18.85 -16.50 2.96
C GLN A 167 -18.20 -17.50 2.00
N LEU A 168 -17.08 -18.14 2.36
CA LEU A 168 -16.46 -19.15 1.50
C LEU A 168 -17.34 -20.41 1.44
N SER A 169 -17.62 -20.88 0.24
CA SER A 169 -18.11 -22.23 0.04
C SER A 169 -17.03 -23.28 0.44
N PRO A 170 -17.42 -24.53 0.71
CA PRO A 170 -16.44 -25.59 1.02
C PRO A 170 -15.36 -25.75 -0.07
N ALA A 171 -15.71 -25.58 -1.35
CA ALA A 171 -14.78 -25.68 -2.46
C ALA A 171 -13.77 -24.50 -2.46
N GLU A 172 -14.23 -23.29 -2.26
CA GLU A 172 -13.35 -22.10 -2.16
C GLU A 172 -12.46 -22.18 -0.94
N ALA A 173 -12.99 -22.61 0.22
CA ALA A 173 -12.18 -22.82 1.42
C ALA A 173 -11.03 -23.83 1.19
N ALA A 174 -11.31 -24.94 0.51
CA ALA A 174 -10.28 -25.90 0.12
C ALA A 174 -9.21 -25.25 -0.76
N ARG A 175 -9.58 -24.51 -1.80
CA ARG A 175 -8.63 -23.79 -2.67
C ARG A 175 -7.82 -22.73 -1.91
N PHE A 176 -8.41 -22.05 -0.93
CA PHE A 176 -7.71 -21.10 -0.07
C PHE A 176 -6.69 -21.78 0.84
N HIS A 177 -6.99 -22.97 1.34
CA HIS A 177 -6.02 -23.79 2.09
C HIS A 177 -4.87 -24.28 1.21
N ASP A 178 -5.15 -24.72 -0.03
CA ASP A 178 -4.13 -25.10 -1.00
C ASP A 178 -3.20 -23.93 -1.31
N ALA A 179 -3.78 -22.75 -1.59
CA ALA A 179 -3.03 -21.52 -1.83
C ALA A 179 -2.16 -21.12 -0.63
N ARG A 180 -2.70 -21.27 0.60
CA ARG A 180 -1.90 -21.05 1.83
C ARG A 180 -0.74 -22.01 1.96
N ALA A 181 -0.92 -23.30 1.63
CA ALA A 181 0.14 -24.30 1.65
C ALA A 181 1.23 -23.96 0.61
N PHE A 182 0.83 -23.65 -0.62
CA PHE A 182 1.74 -23.20 -1.67
C PHE A 182 2.57 -21.99 -1.24
N LEU A 183 1.92 -20.94 -0.71
CA LEU A 183 2.62 -19.76 -0.22
C LEU A 183 3.58 -20.05 0.91
N ARG A 184 3.23 -20.98 1.83
CA ARG A 184 4.13 -21.39 2.90
C ARG A 184 5.43 -21.95 2.34
N ASP A 185 5.32 -22.89 1.39
CA ASP A 185 6.48 -23.53 0.79
C ASP A 185 7.31 -22.51 -0.01
N ARG A 186 6.66 -21.71 -0.86
CA ARG A 186 7.34 -20.73 -1.71
C ARG A 186 8.04 -19.63 -0.91
N LEU A 187 7.36 -19.02 0.10
CA LEU A 187 7.92 -17.93 0.89
C LEU A 187 9.01 -18.42 1.84
N SER A 188 8.86 -19.60 2.46
CA SER A 188 9.91 -20.16 3.32
C SER A 188 11.22 -20.43 2.57
N HIS A 189 11.16 -20.87 1.32
CA HIS A 189 12.35 -21.03 0.49
C HIS A 189 12.95 -19.67 0.08
N ALA A 190 12.10 -18.67 -0.14
CA ALA A 190 12.55 -17.36 -0.58
C ALA A 190 13.17 -16.51 0.54
N GLU A 191 12.79 -16.68 1.81
CA GLU A 191 13.19 -15.79 2.92
C GLU A 191 14.71 -15.60 3.06
N SER A 192 15.53 -16.60 2.73
CA SER A 192 16.98 -16.50 2.83
C SER A 192 17.68 -15.90 1.61
N GLN A 193 16.98 -15.74 0.49
CA GLN A 193 17.55 -15.32 -0.80
C GLN A 193 16.82 -14.11 -1.40
N ALA A 194 15.61 -13.83 -0.95
CA ALA A 194 14.80 -12.77 -1.51
C ALA A 194 15.29 -11.38 -1.09
N ASP A 195 14.98 -10.43 -1.94
CA ASP A 195 15.17 -9.02 -1.68
C ASP A 195 14.13 -8.54 -0.66
N ILE A 196 14.58 -8.34 0.58
CA ILE A 196 13.76 -7.93 1.73
C ILE A 196 14.21 -6.56 2.23
N GLY A 197 13.25 -5.70 2.50
CA GLY A 197 13.49 -4.36 3.04
C GLY A 197 12.18 -3.60 3.26
N PRO A 198 12.26 -2.29 3.55
CA PRO A 198 11.06 -1.46 3.59
C PRO A 198 10.30 -1.48 2.28
N ILE A 199 8.99 -1.70 2.34
CA ILE A 199 8.04 -1.74 1.23
C ILE A 199 6.85 -0.82 1.51
N HIS A 200 6.21 -0.34 0.46
CA HIS A 200 5.00 0.47 0.56
C HIS A 200 3.79 -0.37 0.99
N ALA A 201 3.71 -1.59 0.50
CA ALA A 201 2.69 -2.61 0.75
C ALA A 201 1.28 -2.30 0.26
N ASP A 202 0.99 -1.08 -0.23
CA ASP A 202 -0.34 -0.69 -0.73
C ASP A 202 -0.28 0.10 -2.05
N VAL A 203 0.51 -0.38 -3.02
CA VAL A 203 0.67 0.22 -4.37
C VAL A 203 -0.57 -0.08 -5.22
N LEU A 204 -1.71 0.49 -4.82
CA LEU A 204 -2.97 0.37 -5.53
C LEU A 204 -3.15 1.53 -6.52
N ARG A 205 -4.08 1.39 -7.48
CA ARG A 205 -4.40 2.43 -8.47
C ARG A 205 -4.75 3.77 -7.82
N GLU A 206 -5.40 3.73 -6.66
CA GLU A 206 -5.81 4.90 -5.88
C GLU A 206 -4.62 5.63 -5.24
N ASN A 207 -3.49 4.94 -5.05
CA ASN A 207 -2.30 5.44 -4.37
C ASN A 207 -1.18 5.84 -5.33
N VAL A 208 -1.33 5.57 -6.63
CA VAL A 208 -0.44 6.04 -7.70
C VAL A 208 -1.12 7.22 -8.40
N PHE A 209 -0.53 8.40 -8.29
CA PHE A 209 -1.05 9.62 -8.89
C PHE A 209 -0.30 9.97 -10.17
N VAL A 210 -1.01 10.53 -11.15
CA VAL A 210 -0.43 11.03 -12.40
C VAL A 210 -0.71 12.53 -12.55
N ASN A 211 0.33 13.27 -12.87
CA ASN A 211 0.27 14.69 -13.18
C ASN A 211 1.22 15.01 -14.35
N GLY A 212 0.67 15.40 -15.50
CA GLY A 212 1.47 15.75 -16.69
C GLY A 212 2.45 14.65 -17.14
N GLY A 213 2.11 13.37 -16.91
CA GLY A 213 2.96 12.22 -17.25
C GLY A 213 3.93 11.81 -16.15
N SER A 214 4.09 12.60 -15.09
CA SER A 214 4.87 12.24 -13.90
C SER A 214 4.02 11.43 -12.94
N LEU A 215 4.60 10.40 -12.32
CA LEU A 215 3.94 9.58 -11.31
C LEU A 215 4.39 10.01 -9.92
N SER A 216 3.46 9.92 -8.96
CA SER A 216 3.72 10.07 -7.52
C SER A 216 3.07 8.94 -6.76
N LEU A 217 3.65 8.55 -5.64
CA LEU A 217 3.14 7.49 -4.76
C LEU A 217 2.73 8.10 -3.43
N ILE A 218 1.51 7.82 -2.98
CA ILE A 218 0.94 8.32 -1.73
C ILE A 218 0.50 7.16 -0.83
N ASP A 219 0.17 7.48 0.42
CA ASP A 219 -0.42 6.57 1.41
C ASP A 219 0.47 5.41 1.85
N PHE A 220 1.52 5.75 2.60
CA PHE A 220 2.49 4.83 3.17
C PHE A 220 2.02 4.15 4.48
N ASP A 221 0.73 4.25 4.82
CA ASP A 221 0.20 3.77 6.11
C ASP A 221 0.41 2.26 6.32
N ASP A 222 0.31 1.46 5.26
CA ASP A 222 0.53 0.01 5.35
C ASP A 222 1.99 -0.43 5.20
N SER A 223 2.92 0.55 5.09
CA SER A 223 4.34 0.25 4.93
C SER A 223 4.88 -0.70 6.00
N GLY A 224 5.88 -1.47 5.61
CA GLY A 224 6.48 -2.48 6.47
C GLY A 224 7.82 -3.00 5.96
N ILE A 225 8.41 -3.91 6.69
CA ILE A 225 9.56 -4.68 6.24
C ILE A 225 9.08 -5.97 5.62
N GLY A 226 9.37 -6.19 4.35
CA GLY A 226 8.88 -7.37 3.64
C GLY A 226 9.60 -7.64 2.32
N PHE A 227 9.10 -8.62 1.58
CA PHE A 227 9.57 -8.93 0.24
C PHE A 227 9.28 -7.76 -0.70
N ARG A 228 10.29 -7.21 -1.35
CA ARG A 228 10.12 -6.07 -2.26
C ARG A 228 9.21 -6.37 -3.46
N GLY A 229 9.21 -7.63 -3.91
CA GLY A 229 8.27 -8.12 -4.91
C GLY A 229 6.80 -8.00 -4.53
N TYR A 230 6.48 -7.80 -3.23
CA TYR A 230 5.10 -7.59 -2.78
C TYR A 230 4.51 -6.27 -3.30
N ASP A 231 5.32 -5.22 -3.43
CA ASP A 231 4.87 -3.97 -4.04
C ASP A 231 4.51 -4.15 -5.53
N LEU A 232 5.28 -4.97 -6.26
CA LEU A 232 4.96 -5.35 -7.64
C LEU A 232 3.67 -6.17 -7.71
N GLY A 233 3.55 -7.20 -6.85
CA GLY A 233 2.33 -8.00 -6.76
C GLY A 233 1.10 -7.17 -6.38
N THR A 234 1.26 -6.21 -5.45
CA THR A 234 0.18 -5.29 -5.06
C THR A 234 -0.27 -4.41 -6.23
N ALA A 235 0.68 -3.84 -6.99
CA ALA A 235 0.37 -3.03 -8.18
C ALA A 235 -0.41 -3.83 -9.25
N LEU A 236 -0.20 -5.14 -9.35
CA LEU A 236 -0.92 -6.03 -10.27
C LEU A 236 -2.31 -6.44 -9.76
N SER A 237 -2.52 -6.44 -8.46
CA SER A 237 -3.68 -7.10 -7.82
C SER A 237 -5.05 -6.59 -8.26
N GLN A 238 -5.17 -5.31 -8.62
CA GLN A 238 -6.43 -4.71 -9.11
C GLN A 238 -6.60 -4.85 -10.63
N ASN A 239 -5.65 -5.48 -11.33
CA ASN A 239 -5.56 -5.50 -12.80
C ASN A 239 -5.82 -6.88 -13.42
N LEU A 240 -6.10 -7.90 -12.62
CA LEU A 240 -6.28 -9.28 -13.07
C LEU A 240 -7.40 -9.48 -14.10
N TYR A 241 -8.40 -8.59 -14.12
CA TYR A 241 -9.51 -8.63 -15.07
C TYR A 241 -9.29 -7.75 -16.31
N GLU A 242 -8.17 -7.02 -16.38
CA GLU A 242 -7.89 -6.20 -17.56
C GLU A 242 -7.51 -7.08 -18.76
N PRO A 243 -8.06 -6.84 -19.95
CA PRO A 243 -7.73 -7.64 -21.14
C PRO A 243 -6.24 -7.64 -21.47
N ALA A 244 -5.54 -6.55 -21.18
CA ALA A 244 -4.11 -6.40 -21.39
C ALA A 244 -3.25 -6.91 -20.22
N TYR A 245 -3.83 -7.57 -19.21
CA TYR A 245 -3.11 -7.97 -17.96
C TYR A 245 -1.74 -8.63 -18.21
N PRO A 246 -1.57 -9.62 -19.14
CA PRO A 246 -0.25 -10.22 -19.36
C PRO A 246 0.80 -9.19 -19.81
N ALA A 247 0.40 -8.23 -20.67
CA ALA A 247 1.29 -7.16 -21.12
C ALA A 247 1.58 -6.14 -20.01
N LEU A 248 0.60 -5.84 -19.16
CA LEU A 248 0.79 -4.96 -17.99
C LEU A 248 1.78 -5.57 -16.99
N ARG A 249 1.62 -6.87 -16.70
CA ARG A 249 2.53 -7.61 -15.83
C ARG A 249 3.96 -7.58 -16.38
N GLN A 250 4.14 -7.91 -17.65
CA GLN A 250 5.45 -7.89 -18.28
C GLN A 250 6.07 -6.49 -18.22
N ALA A 251 5.32 -5.47 -18.60
CA ALA A 251 5.79 -4.09 -18.60
C ALA A 251 6.22 -3.60 -17.20
N LEU A 252 5.47 -3.97 -16.15
CA LEU A 252 5.82 -3.65 -14.77
C LEU A 252 7.16 -4.29 -14.39
N LEU A 253 7.33 -5.58 -14.69
CA LEU A 253 8.55 -6.33 -14.39
C LEU A 253 9.75 -5.80 -15.18
N ASP A 254 9.58 -5.50 -16.47
CA ASP A 254 10.63 -4.94 -17.31
C ASP A 254 11.07 -3.56 -16.82
N GLY A 255 10.11 -2.67 -16.51
CA GLY A 255 10.40 -1.36 -15.96
C GLY A 255 11.11 -1.41 -14.61
N TYR A 256 10.78 -2.38 -13.75
CA TYR A 256 11.50 -2.60 -12.51
C TYR A 256 12.91 -3.15 -12.74
N ALA A 257 13.04 -4.10 -13.67
CA ALA A 257 14.30 -4.77 -14.00
C ALA A 257 15.35 -3.85 -14.67
N GLU A 258 14.95 -2.66 -15.17
CA GLU A 258 15.91 -1.68 -15.69
C GLU A 258 16.99 -1.29 -14.69
N THR A 259 16.67 -1.29 -13.37
CA THR A 259 17.61 -0.85 -12.32
C THR A 259 17.66 -1.77 -11.11
N ARG A 260 16.73 -2.74 -10.97
CA ARG A 260 16.70 -3.68 -9.86
C ARG A 260 16.14 -5.03 -10.31
N PRO A 261 16.85 -6.15 -10.08
CA PRO A 261 16.35 -7.47 -10.46
C PRO A 261 15.10 -7.86 -9.64
N SER A 262 14.25 -8.68 -10.24
CA SER A 262 13.13 -9.32 -9.54
C SER A 262 13.03 -10.80 -9.95
N ASP A 263 12.43 -11.59 -9.09
CA ASP A 263 12.02 -12.99 -9.39
C ASP A 263 10.53 -12.95 -9.80
N PRO A 264 10.21 -13.15 -11.10
CA PRO A 264 8.83 -13.09 -11.59
C PRO A 264 7.88 -14.11 -10.94
N GLU A 265 8.39 -15.31 -10.59
CA GLU A 265 7.58 -16.34 -9.94
C GLU A 265 7.30 -15.98 -8.48
N LEU A 266 8.26 -15.36 -7.79
CA LEU A 266 8.03 -14.83 -6.44
C LEU A 266 7.06 -13.67 -6.47
N VAL A 267 7.11 -12.79 -7.48
CA VAL A 267 6.13 -11.70 -7.66
C VAL A 267 4.72 -12.27 -7.84
N ASP A 268 4.53 -13.34 -8.61
CA ASP A 268 3.21 -13.98 -8.76
C ASP A 268 2.71 -14.59 -7.44
N ALA A 269 3.60 -15.24 -6.67
CA ALA A 269 3.25 -15.73 -5.35
C ALA A 269 2.88 -14.60 -4.38
N LEU A 270 3.57 -13.45 -4.45
CA LEU A 270 3.29 -12.28 -3.62
C LEU A 270 2.02 -11.53 -4.09
N LEU A 271 1.70 -11.53 -5.38
CA LEU A 271 0.39 -11.11 -5.90
C LEU A 271 -0.74 -11.97 -5.32
N LEU A 272 -0.55 -13.29 -5.29
CA LEU A 272 -1.52 -14.20 -4.66
C LEU A 272 -1.64 -13.89 -3.15
N ALA A 273 -0.53 -13.69 -2.45
CA ALA A 273 -0.55 -13.31 -1.04
C ALA A 273 -1.33 -12.00 -0.82
N ARG A 274 -1.18 -11.00 -1.70
CA ARG A 274 -1.95 -9.75 -1.66
C ARG A 274 -3.45 -9.97 -1.87
N CYS A 275 -3.83 -10.77 -2.85
CA CYS A 275 -5.24 -11.06 -3.12
C CYS A 275 -5.89 -11.76 -1.92
N LEU A 276 -5.25 -12.76 -1.35
CA LEU A 276 -5.72 -13.49 -0.16
C LEU A 276 -5.77 -12.61 1.09
N ALA A 277 -4.72 -11.83 1.36
CA ALA A 277 -4.69 -10.90 2.49
C ALA A 277 -5.83 -9.89 2.42
N SER A 278 -6.20 -9.42 1.22
CA SER A 278 -7.35 -8.53 1.03
C SER A 278 -8.68 -9.17 1.45
N VAL A 279 -8.84 -10.48 1.26
CA VAL A 279 -10.02 -11.23 1.74
C VAL A 279 -10.03 -11.28 3.28
N GLY A 280 -8.88 -11.51 3.91
CA GLY A 280 -8.76 -11.49 5.37
C GLY A 280 -9.06 -10.10 5.97
N TRP A 281 -8.59 -9.03 5.30
CA TRP A 281 -8.80 -7.65 5.69
C TRP A 281 -10.29 -7.27 5.81
N MET A 282 -11.13 -7.79 4.92
CA MET A 282 -12.57 -7.47 4.91
C MET A 282 -13.35 -8.06 6.09
N ILE A 283 -12.92 -9.20 6.62
CA ILE A 283 -13.69 -9.96 7.65
C ILE A 283 -14.09 -9.07 8.83
N THR A 284 -13.21 -8.17 9.24
CA THR A 284 -13.42 -7.31 10.42
C THR A 284 -13.72 -5.85 10.10
N ARG A 285 -13.71 -5.47 8.81
CA ARG A 285 -13.81 -4.06 8.40
C ARG A 285 -15.05 -3.71 7.61
N LEU A 286 -15.66 -4.70 6.98
CA LEU A 286 -16.88 -4.49 6.19
C LEU A 286 -18.07 -5.15 6.88
N ALA A 287 -19.26 -4.64 6.59
CA ALA A 287 -20.51 -5.28 7.02
C ALA A 287 -20.60 -6.67 6.38
N PRO A 288 -21.18 -7.67 7.07
CA PRO A 288 -21.25 -9.05 6.55
C PRO A 288 -21.97 -9.19 5.20
N ASP A 289 -22.85 -8.26 4.86
CA ASP A 289 -23.64 -8.21 3.62
C ASP A 289 -23.06 -7.27 2.55
N ASP A 290 -21.87 -6.70 2.79
CA ASP A 290 -21.23 -5.82 1.81
C ASP A 290 -20.85 -6.62 0.55
N PRO A 291 -21.29 -6.19 -0.65
CA PRO A 291 -21.00 -6.89 -1.90
C PRO A 291 -19.52 -6.92 -2.27
N ALA A 292 -18.67 -6.20 -1.55
CA ALA A 292 -17.22 -6.27 -1.72
C ALA A 292 -16.68 -7.66 -1.37
N HIS A 293 -17.28 -8.38 -0.41
CA HIS A 293 -16.85 -9.73 -0.04
C HIS A 293 -16.73 -10.66 -1.24
N SER A 294 -17.81 -10.81 -2.03
CA SER A 294 -17.79 -11.65 -3.23
C SER A 294 -16.73 -11.21 -4.23
N ARG A 295 -16.66 -9.90 -4.54
CA ARG A 295 -15.67 -9.39 -5.51
C ARG A 295 -14.23 -9.69 -5.13
N PHE A 296 -13.88 -9.65 -3.84
CA PHE A 296 -12.53 -9.93 -3.38
C PHE A 296 -12.25 -11.44 -3.33
N ILE A 297 -13.26 -12.26 -2.97
CA ILE A 297 -13.16 -13.73 -3.07
C ILE A 297 -12.96 -14.14 -4.52
N ASP A 298 -13.78 -13.64 -5.46
CA ASP A 298 -13.68 -13.93 -6.90
C ASP A 298 -12.28 -13.57 -7.45
N ARG A 299 -11.76 -12.40 -7.05
CA ARG A 299 -10.41 -11.98 -7.44
C ARG A 299 -9.34 -12.91 -6.90
N ALA A 300 -9.45 -13.34 -5.64
CA ALA A 300 -8.52 -14.29 -5.05
C ALA A 300 -8.60 -15.66 -5.75
N MET A 301 -9.80 -16.15 -6.05
CA MET A 301 -10.00 -17.38 -6.80
C MET A 301 -9.42 -17.31 -8.22
N LEU A 302 -9.62 -16.18 -8.92
CA LEU A 302 -8.98 -15.98 -10.22
C LEU A 302 -7.44 -16.02 -10.11
N CYS A 303 -6.88 -15.35 -9.11
CA CYS A 303 -5.43 -15.36 -8.88
C CYS A 303 -4.92 -16.78 -8.53
N ILE A 304 -5.65 -17.53 -7.71
CA ILE A 304 -5.33 -18.93 -7.40
C ILE A 304 -5.27 -19.76 -8.69
N ALA A 305 -6.28 -19.60 -9.58
CA ALA A 305 -6.31 -20.35 -10.84
C ALA A 305 -5.15 -19.98 -11.78
N GLN A 306 -4.69 -18.72 -11.75
CA GLN A 306 -3.56 -18.28 -12.58
C GLN A 306 -2.20 -18.74 -12.04
N VAL A 307 -2.05 -18.85 -10.71
CA VAL A 307 -0.76 -19.15 -10.07
C VAL A 307 -0.57 -20.66 -9.79
N LEU A 308 -1.65 -21.36 -9.46
CA LEU A 308 -1.58 -22.79 -9.11
C LEU A 308 -2.08 -23.71 -10.25
N GLY A 309 -2.81 -23.21 -11.23
CA GLY A 309 -3.45 -23.96 -12.31
C GLY A 309 -4.84 -24.39 -11.90
#